data_85a2ff956ab3b0ca639c8be9e8abbc30
#
_entry.id   85a2ff956ab3b0ca639c8be9e8abbc30
#
_cell.length_a   1.000
_cell.length_b   1.000
_cell.length_c   1.000
_cell.angle_alpha   90.00
_cell.angle_beta   90.00
_cell.angle_gamma   90.00
#
_symmetry.space_group_name_H-M   'P 1'
#
loop_
_entity.id
_entity.type
_entity.pdbx_description
1 polymer ?
#
loop_
_entity_poly.entity_id
_entity_poly.type
_entity_poly.pdbx_seq_one_letter_code
_entity_poly.pdbx_strand_id
1 'polypeptide(L)'
;MLIQTTKIYATVDSAIKSGYKVVSAQGSSRSSKTYNILIYLLVYILQHPKTSLSVVRKTLPSLKGSVFRDFKEIMQDKFRMWDNRCMNKSDMVYTFPNGSFCEFFSTDDEQKIRGRKRNILYCNEGNEISEWQQLVMRTTDFSVIDYNPSFSDEHWLCDLNKDSRTFHFISTYKDNPFLEQTIIDEIESLQHKNKVLWTVYGLGLQAMA
;
A
#
# COMPACT_ATOMS: atom_id res chain seq x y z
N MET A 1 -15.31 10.48 15.53
CA MET A 1 -14.29 9.42 15.69
C MET A 1 -12.93 10.01 15.28
N LEU A 2 -11.90 9.88 16.11
CA LEU A 2 -10.55 10.37 15.82
C LEU A 2 -9.64 9.17 15.54
N ILE A 3 -8.99 9.16 14.36
CA ILE A 3 -8.02 8.14 13.98
C ILE A 3 -6.67 8.82 13.84
N GLN A 4 -5.68 8.28 14.54
CA GLN A 4 -4.31 8.81 14.45
C GLN A 4 -3.64 8.29 13.17
N THR A 5 -2.99 9.20 12.46
CA THR A 5 -2.23 8.92 11.24
C THR A 5 -0.83 9.54 11.36
N THR A 6 0.03 9.23 10.40
CA THR A 6 1.35 9.88 10.29
C THR A 6 1.37 10.84 9.10
N LYS A 7 2.50 11.52 8.89
CA LYS A 7 2.67 12.40 7.72
C LYS A 7 2.46 11.70 6.38
N ILE A 8 2.58 10.36 6.33
CA ILE A 8 2.34 9.57 5.10
C ILE A 8 0.90 9.80 4.60
N TYR A 9 -0.09 9.81 5.49
CA TYR A 9 -1.48 10.09 5.13
C TYR A 9 -1.61 11.44 4.40
N ALA A 10 -1.06 12.50 4.98
CA ALA A 10 -1.12 13.85 4.41
C ALA A 10 -0.37 13.94 3.08
N THR A 11 0.75 13.23 2.95
CA THR A 11 1.55 13.16 1.72
C THR A 11 0.74 12.52 0.59
N VAL A 12 0.09 11.38 0.84
CA VAL A 12 -0.77 10.70 -0.15
C VAL A 12 -1.95 11.60 -0.54
N ASP A 13 -2.64 12.19 0.43
CA ASP A 13 -3.76 13.09 0.18
C ASP A 13 -3.37 14.29 -0.68
N SER A 14 -2.25 14.93 -0.37
CA SER A 14 -1.73 16.05 -1.14
C SER A 14 -1.38 15.66 -2.58
N ALA A 15 -0.75 14.50 -2.77
CA ALA A 15 -0.40 14.01 -4.11
C ALA A 15 -1.64 13.74 -4.98
N ILE A 16 -2.66 13.09 -4.42
CA ILE A 16 -3.91 12.82 -5.14
C ILE A 16 -4.67 14.10 -5.46
N LYS A 17 -4.77 15.02 -4.52
CA LYS A 17 -5.40 16.34 -4.73
C LYS A 17 -4.66 17.20 -5.77
N SER A 18 -3.36 17.00 -5.91
CA SER A 18 -2.53 17.67 -6.92
C SER A 18 -2.63 17.04 -8.32
N GLY A 19 -3.40 15.96 -8.48
CA GLY A 19 -3.68 15.35 -9.77
C GLY A 19 -2.68 14.27 -10.22
N TYR A 20 -1.77 13.84 -9.35
CA TYR A 20 -0.90 12.71 -9.67
C TYR A 20 -1.70 11.42 -9.89
N LYS A 21 -1.32 10.65 -10.90
CA LYS A 21 -1.99 9.40 -11.24
C LYS A 21 -1.44 8.19 -10.49
N VAL A 22 -0.22 8.28 -10.03
CA VAL A 22 0.44 7.24 -9.23
C VAL A 22 1.10 7.89 -8.03
N VAL A 23 0.91 7.26 -6.87
CA VAL A 23 1.66 7.57 -5.64
C VAL A 23 2.55 6.38 -5.32
N SER A 24 3.85 6.59 -5.40
CA SER A 24 4.87 5.58 -5.14
C SER A 24 5.49 5.80 -3.75
N ALA A 25 5.11 4.96 -2.80
CA ALA A 25 5.52 5.04 -1.42
C ALA A 25 6.67 4.06 -1.14
N GLN A 26 7.88 4.51 -1.40
CA GLN A 26 9.11 3.80 -1.04
C GLN A 26 9.40 3.99 0.44
N GLY A 27 9.93 2.97 1.09
CA GLY A 27 10.37 3.21 2.45
C GLY A 27 10.89 2.00 3.17
N SER A 28 11.48 2.29 4.32
CA SER A 28 11.99 1.28 5.22
C SER A 28 10.86 0.45 5.85
N SER A 29 11.22 -0.68 6.39
CA SER A 29 10.35 -1.46 7.25
C SER A 29 9.84 -0.60 8.41
N ARG A 30 8.62 -0.85 8.86
CA ARG A 30 8.02 -0.18 10.04
C ARG A 30 7.81 1.34 9.90
N SER A 31 7.86 1.89 8.69
CA SER A 31 7.54 3.31 8.46
C SER A 31 6.05 3.65 8.53
N SER A 32 5.18 2.66 8.74
CA SER A 32 3.71 2.78 8.75
C SER A 32 3.04 3.03 7.39
N LYS A 33 3.70 2.73 6.28
CA LYS A 33 3.16 2.93 4.93
C LYS A 33 1.80 2.28 4.73
N THR A 34 1.73 0.96 4.88
CA THR A 34 0.51 0.17 4.63
C THR A 34 -0.67 0.65 5.46
N TYR A 35 -0.46 0.88 6.75
CA TYR A 35 -1.48 1.37 7.67
C TYR A 35 -2.07 2.70 7.21
N ASN A 36 -1.22 3.69 6.93
CA ASN A 36 -1.67 5.03 6.51
C ASN A 36 -2.31 5.04 5.13
N ILE A 37 -1.80 4.27 4.20
CA ILE A 37 -2.39 4.12 2.86
C ILE A 37 -3.78 3.50 2.95
N LEU A 38 -3.96 2.43 3.73
CA LEU A 38 -5.26 1.81 3.93
C LEU A 38 -6.27 2.77 4.56
N ILE A 39 -5.87 3.53 5.58
CA ILE A 39 -6.77 4.53 6.18
C ILE A 39 -7.15 5.60 5.17
N TYR A 40 -6.19 6.11 4.40
CA TYR A 40 -6.46 7.10 3.36
C TYR A 40 -7.47 6.58 2.34
N LEU A 41 -7.25 5.38 1.81
CA LEU A 41 -8.12 4.76 0.82
C LEU A 41 -9.53 4.49 1.37
N LEU A 42 -9.63 4.05 2.63
CA LEU A 42 -10.92 3.86 3.30
C LEU A 42 -11.68 5.17 3.44
N VAL A 43 -11.04 6.23 3.91
CA VAL A 43 -11.67 7.57 3.99
C VAL A 43 -12.12 8.03 2.60
N TYR A 44 -11.27 7.86 1.59
CA TYR A 44 -11.59 8.24 0.22
C TYR A 44 -12.84 7.54 -0.31
N ILE A 45 -12.90 6.21 -0.24
CA ILE A 45 -14.05 5.46 -0.77
C ILE A 45 -15.33 5.67 0.03
N LEU A 46 -15.24 5.99 1.32
CA LEU A 46 -16.42 6.36 2.12
C LEU A 46 -16.97 7.73 1.73
N GLN A 47 -16.12 8.64 1.27
CA GLN A 47 -16.50 9.96 0.79
C GLN A 47 -16.93 9.99 -0.69
N HIS A 48 -16.57 8.95 -1.46
CA HIS A 48 -16.86 8.83 -2.89
C HIS A 48 -17.67 7.57 -3.15
N PRO A 49 -19.02 7.67 -3.18
CA PRO A 49 -19.89 6.51 -3.42
C PRO A 49 -19.61 5.80 -4.73
N LYS A 50 -19.89 4.50 -4.77
CA LYS A 50 -19.74 3.64 -5.95
C LYS A 50 -18.31 3.59 -6.51
N THR A 51 -17.33 3.71 -5.63
CA THR A 51 -15.91 3.61 -5.97
C THR A 51 -15.40 2.18 -5.75
N SER A 52 -14.71 1.63 -6.74
CA SER A 52 -14.07 0.31 -6.64
C SER A 52 -12.58 0.44 -6.35
N LEU A 53 -12.13 -0.24 -5.31
CA LEU A 53 -10.73 -0.36 -4.91
C LEU A 53 -10.27 -1.80 -5.07
N SER A 54 -9.18 -2.02 -5.82
CA SER A 54 -8.50 -3.31 -5.86
C SER A 54 -7.21 -3.23 -5.05
N VAL A 55 -7.08 -4.11 -4.07
CA VAL A 55 -5.86 -4.30 -3.27
C VAL A 55 -5.17 -5.57 -3.72
N VAL A 56 -3.94 -5.43 -4.17
CA VAL A 56 -3.20 -6.50 -4.86
C VAL A 56 -1.87 -6.76 -4.18
N ARG A 57 -1.51 -8.03 -4.08
CA ARG A 57 -0.19 -8.49 -3.67
C ARG A 57 0.26 -9.69 -4.53
N LYS A 58 1.53 -10.07 -4.46
CA LYS A 58 2.10 -11.15 -5.29
C LYS A 58 1.38 -12.48 -5.11
N THR A 59 1.16 -12.93 -3.87
CA THR A 59 0.54 -14.22 -3.56
C THR A 59 -0.64 -14.09 -2.62
N LEU A 60 -1.62 -14.99 -2.76
CA LEU A 60 -2.81 -14.99 -1.90
C LEU A 60 -2.50 -15.23 -0.42
N PRO A 61 -1.61 -16.16 -0.02
CA PRO A 61 -1.24 -16.31 1.38
C PRO A 61 -0.61 -15.04 1.98
N SER A 62 0.28 -14.38 1.24
CA SER A 62 0.88 -13.11 1.67
C SER A 62 -0.16 -12.00 1.79
N LEU A 63 -1.09 -11.91 0.84
CA LEU A 63 -2.21 -10.97 0.89
C LEU A 63 -3.05 -11.14 2.15
N LYS A 64 -3.49 -12.37 2.43
CA LYS A 64 -4.33 -12.69 3.59
C LYS A 64 -3.62 -12.47 4.93
N GLY A 65 -2.34 -12.80 4.98
CA GLY A 65 -1.53 -12.70 6.20
C GLY A 65 -1.01 -11.29 6.51
N SER A 66 -1.19 -10.34 5.62
CA SER A 66 -0.68 -8.97 5.79
C SER A 66 -1.74 -7.90 5.50
N VAL A 67 -1.79 -7.37 4.27
CA VAL A 67 -2.63 -6.21 3.94
C VAL A 67 -4.13 -6.44 4.16
N PHE A 68 -4.64 -7.64 3.90
CA PHE A 68 -6.04 -7.95 4.19
C PHE A 68 -6.30 -8.00 5.70
N ARG A 69 -5.40 -8.62 6.47
CA ARG A 69 -5.48 -8.62 7.93
C ARG A 69 -5.46 -7.19 8.48
N ASP A 70 -4.56 -6.36 8.01
CA ASP A 70 -4.46 -4.96 8.43
C ASP A 70 -5.73 -4.17 8.08
N PHE A 71 -6.29 -4.38 6.89
CA PHE A 71 -7.58 -3.80 6.48
C PHE A 71 -8.70 -4.18 7.46
N LYS A 72 -8.81 -5.47 7.79
CA LYS A 72 -9.82 -5.96 8.72
C LYS A 72 -9.66 -5.36 10.12
N GLU A 73 -8.44 -5.35 10.65
CA GLU A 73 -8.12 -4.74 11.95
C GLU A 73 -8.47 -3.25 11.97
N ILE A 74 -8.10 -2.50 10.93
CA ILE A 74 -8.45 -1.08 10.81
C ILE A 74 -9.96 -0.88 10.80
N MET A 75 -10.68 -1.68 10.02
CA MET A 75 -12.15 -1.62 9.95
C MET A 75 -12.82 -1.97 11.29
N GLN A 76 -12.29 -2.94 12.03
CA GLN A 76 -12.82 -3.36 13.34
C GLN A 76 -12.47 -2.35 14.43
N ASP A 77 -11.20 -1.99 14.56
CA ASP A 77 -10.67 -1.33 15.75
C ASP A 77 -10.64 0.21 15.61
N LYS A 78 -10.44 0.72 14.38
CA LYS A 78 -10.32 2.15 14.12
C LYS A 78 -11.61 2.76 13.61
N PHE A 79 -12.18 2.19 12.55
CA PHE A 79 -13.45 2.67 11.98
C PHE A 79 -14.68 2.12 12.70
N ARG A 80 -14.58 0.99 13.37
CA ARG A 80 -15.69 0.26 14.01
C ARG A 80 -16.85 0.00 13.04
N MET A 81 -16.50 -0.32 11.79
CA MET A 81 -17.44 -0.50 10.68
C MET A 81 -17.43 -1.91 10.10
N TRP A 82 -16.64 -2.83 10.65
CA TRP A 82 -16.60 -4.20 10.14
C TRP A 82 -17.93 -4.91 10.34
N ASP A 83 -18.48 -5.43 9.24
CA ASP A 83 -19.67 -6.27 9.25
C ASP A 83 -19.42 -7.53 8.42
N ASN A 84 -19.51 -8.70 9.04
CA ASN A 84 -19.31 -9.98 8.37
C ASN A 84 -20.27 -10.20 7.19
N ARG A 85 -21.45 -9.59 7.22
CA ARG A 85 -22.44 -9.67 6.13
C ARG A 85 -22.01 -8.93 4.87
N CYS A 86 -21.13 -7.95 5.02
CA CYS A 86 -20.56 -7.16 3.92
C CYS A 86 -19.36 -7.83 3.25
N MET A 87 -18.82 -8.88 3.88
CA MET A 87 -17.62 -9.58 3.38
C MET A 87 -17.98 -10.88 2.67
N ASN A 88 -17.78 -10.91 1.36
CA ASN A 88 -17.76 -12.16 0.59
C ASN A 88 -16.37 -12.79 0.70
N LYS A 89 -16.27 -13.87 1.48
CA LYS A 89 -14.99 -14.55 1.74
C LYS A 89 -14.47 -15.35 0.55
N SER A 90 -15.36 -15.84 -0.31
CA SER A 90 -14.98 -16.62 -1.49
C SER A 90 -14.35 -15.74 -2.56
N ASP A 91 -14.96 -14.58 -2.81
CA ASP A 91 -14.48 -13.63 -3.80
C ASP A 91 -13.49 -12.61 -3.23
N MET A 92 -13.32 -12.60 -1.91
CA MET A 92 -12.50 -11.61 -1.20
C MET A 92 -12.91 -10.17 -1.49
N VAL A 93 -14.22 -9.88 -1.37
CA VAL A 93 -14.80 -8.56 -1.65
C VAL A 93 -15.55 -8.06 -0.43
N TYR A 94 -15.23 -6.86 0.03
CA TYR A 94 -15.97 -6.13 1.06
C TYR A 94 -16.80 -5.02 0.41
N THR A 95 -18.12 -5.05 0.59
CA THR A 95 -19.04 -4.07 0.01
C THR A 95 -19.53 -3.09 1.08
N PHE A 96 -19.37 -1.79 0.82
CA PHE A 96 -19.80 -0.72 1.72
C PHE A 96 -21.24 -0.29 1.44
N PRO A 97 -21.94 0.27 2.46
CA PRO A 97 -23.31 0.73 2.29
C PRO A 97 -23.50 1.81 1.21
N ASN A 98 -22.46 2.59 0.90
CA ASN A 98 -22.50 3.63 -0.13
C ASN A 98 -22.33 3.09 -1.57
N GLY A 99 -22.30 1.77 -1.75
CA GLY A 99 -22.13 1.11 -3.04
C GLY A 99 -20.66 0.96 -3.49
N SER A 100 -19.71 1.46 -2.70
CA SER A 100 -18.29 1.20 -2.93
C SER A 100 -17.91 -0.22 -2.50
N PHE A 101 -16.85 -0.76 -3.08
CA PHE A 101 -16.34 -2.05 -2.66
C PHE A 101 -14.81 -2.10 -2.73
N CYS A 102 -14.25 -2.97 -1.91
CA CYS A 102 -12.83 -3.27 -1.88
C CYS A 102 -12.64 -4.75 -2.18
N GLU A 103 -11.94 -5.07 -3.27
CA GLU A 103 -11.58 -6.43 -3.63
C GLU A 103 -10.10 -6.69 -3.35
N PHE A 104 -9.79 -7.91 -2.94
CA PHE A 104 -8.44 -8.37 -2.62
C PHE A 104 -8.08 -9.56 -3.49
N PHE A 105 -7.01 -9.47 -4.26
CA PHE A 105 -6.53 -10.58 -5.06
C PHE A 105 -5.01 -10.56 -5.24
N SER A 106 -4.47 -11.68 -5.68
CA SER A 106 -3.04 -11.84 -5.95
C SER A 106 -2.75 -11.90 -7.45
N THR A 107 -1.51 -11.61 -7.84
CA THR A 107 -1.14 -11.54 -9.25
C THR A 107 -1.01 -12.91 -9.93
N ASP A 108 -1.14 -14.01 -9.20
CA ASP A 108 -1.31 -15.34 -9.76
C ASP A 108 -2.75 -15.61 -10.29
N ASP A 109 -3.70 -14.72 -10.01
CA ASP A 109 -5.05 -14.75 -10.58
C ASP A 109 -5.13 -13.90 -11.87
N GLU A 110 -4.72 -14.47 -13.00
CA GLU A 110 -4.73 -13.78 -14.29
C GLU A 110 -6.11 -13.26 -14.70
N GLN A 111 -7.18 -13.94 -14.32
CA GLN A 111 -8.54 -13.53 -14.69
C GLN A 111 -8.92 -12.21 -13.99
N LYS A 112 -8.53 -12.04 -12.74
CA LYS A 112 -8.78 -10.80 -11.98
C LYS A 112 -7.90 -9.66 -12.45
N ILE A 113 -6.67 -9.93 -12.84
CA ILE A 113 -5.78 -8.92 -13.43
C ILE A 113 -6.41 -8.35 -14.71
N ARG A 114 -6.92 -9.20 -15.60
CA ARG A 114 -7.44 -8.84 -16.92
C ARG A 114 -8.93 -8.48 -16.93
N GLY A 115 -9.67 -8.86 -15.88
CA GLY A 115 -11.13 -8.98 -15.95
C GLY A 115 -11.89 -7.67 -15.76
N ARG A 116 -11.52 -6.80 -14.87
CA ARG A 116 -12.35 -5.66 -14.44
C ARG A 116 -11.62 -4.33 -14.51
N LYS A 117 -12.36 -3.30 -14.93
CA LYS A 117 -11.97 -1.91 -14.65
C LYS A 117 -12.17 -1.63 -13.17
N ARG A 118 -11.29 -0.83 -12.59
CA ARG A 118 -11.37 -0.33 -11.22
C ARG A 118 -11.16 1.17 -11.19
N ASN A 119 -11.66 1.84 -10.15
CA ASN A 119 -11.36 3.24 -9.94
C ASN A 119 -9.95 3.41 -9.34
N ILE A 120 -9.64 2.65 -8.31
CA ILE A 120 -8.40 2.78 -7.54
C ILE A 120 -7.69 1.43 -7.47
N LEU A 121 -6.38 1.47 -7.66
CA LEU A 121 -5.48 0.34 -7.47
C LEU A 121 -4.57 0.59 -6.27
N TYR A 122 -4.40 -0.41 -5.41
CA TYR A 122 -3.37 -0.41 -4.39
C TYR A 122 -2.53 -1.68 -4.49
N CYS A 123 -1.27 -1.55 -4.87
CA CYS A 123 -0.30 -2.64 -4.87
C CYS A 123 0.56 -2.60 -3.61
N ASN A 124 0.37 -3.58 -2.74
CA ASN A 124 1.17 -3.75 -1.53
C ASN A 124 2.39 -4.63 -1.81
N GLU A 125 3.56 -4.24 -1.30
CA GLU A 125 4.84 -4.88 -1.60
C GLU A 125 5.09 -4.99 -3.12
N GLY A 126 4.93 -3.87 -3.79
CA GLY A 126 4.93 -3.79 -5.25
C GLY A 126 6.24 -4.16 -5.93
N ASN A 127 7.35 -4.20 -5.18
CA ASN A 127 8.63 -4.69 -5.68
C ASN A 127 8.60 -6.19 -6.09
N GLU A 128 7.63 -6.95 -5.59
CA GLU A 128 7.43 -8.36 -5.93
C GLU A 128 6.54 -8.55 -7.17
N ILE A 129 5.85 -7.49 -7.63
CA ILE A 129 4.83 -7.55 -8.71
C ILE A 129 5.47 -7.25 -10.06
N SER A 130 5.19 -8.06 -11.07
CA SER A 130 5.60 -7.86 -12.47
C SER A 130 4.44 -7.41 -13.38
N GLU A 131 3.21 -7.52 -12.93
CA GLU A 131 1.98 -7.29 -13.68
C GLU A 131 1.46 -5.84 -13.58
N TRP A 132 2.27 -4.91 -13.08
CA TRP A 132 1.91 -3.51 -12.84
C TRP A 132 1.25 -2.85 -14.04
N GLN A 133 1.84 -2.97 -15.24
CA GLN A 133 1.32 -2.33 -16.44
C GLN A 133 -0.09 -2.81 -16.79
N GLN A 134 -0.37 -4.11 -16.64
CA GLN A 134 -1.68 -4.67 -16.91
C GLN A 134 -2.73 -4.18 -15.92
N LEU A 135 -2.36 -4.04 -14.64
CA LEU A 135 -3.23 -3.53 -13.57
C LEU A 135 -3.57 -2.04 -13.78
N VAL A 136 -2.58 -1.22 -14.09
CA VAL A 136 -2.75 0.22 -14.28
C VAL A 136 -3.60 0.55 -15.51
N MET A 137 -3.45 -0.19 -16.61
CA MET A 137 -4.26 0.00 -17.81
C MET A 137 -5.77 -0.16 -17.59
N ARG A 138 -6.17 -0.76 -16.47
CA ARG A 138 -7.58 -0.97 -16.08
C ARG A 138 -8.00 -0.13 -14.87
N THR A 139 -7.17 0.82 -14.48
CA THR A 139 -7.42 1.73 -13.35
C THR A 139 -7.75 3.11 -13.88
N THR A 140 -8.91 3.65 -13.51
CA THR A 140 -9.43 4.89 -14.11
C THR A 140 -9.02 6.15 -13.35
N ASP A 141 -8.91 6.11 -12.02
CA ASP A 141 -8.73 7.31 -11.20
C ASP A 141 -7.26 7.50 -10.78
N PHE A 142 -6.76 6.65 -9.92
CA PHE A 142 -5.36 6.68 -9.49
C PHE A 142 -4.89 5.33 -8.93
N SER A 143 -3.58 5.20 -8.79
CA SER A 143 -2.93 4.02 -8.23
C SER A 143 -1.98 4.41 -7.11
N VAL A 144 -1.91 3.57 -6.08
CA VAL A 144 -0.93 3.67 -4.99
C VAL A 144 -0.12 2.38 -4.97
N ILE A 145 1.17 2.51 -4.78
CA ILE A 145 2.07 1.36 -4.63
C ILE A 145 3.01 1.61 -3.46
N ASP A 146 3.17 0.63 -2.59
CA ASP A 146 4.17 0.66 -1.53
C ASP A 146 5.17 -0.47 -1.66
N TYR A 147 6.36 -0.25 -1.19
CA TYR A 147 7.43 -1.26 -1.23
C TYR A 147 8.62 -0.90 -0.35
N ASN A 148 9.37 -1.93 0.00
CA ASN A 148 10.73 -1.79 0.51
C ASN A 148 11.69 -1.85 -0.69
N PRO A 149 12.71 -0.96 -0.76
CA PRO A 149 13.53 -0.82 -1.96
C PRO A 149 14.68 -1.85 -2.06
N SER A 150 14.35 -3.13 -1.88
CA SER A 150 15.28 -4.25 -2.00
C SER A 150 15.30 -4.81 -3.43
N PHE A 151 15.92 -4.08 -4.35
CA PHE A 151 16.03 -4.44 -5.76
C PHE A 151 17.17 -3.70 -6.46
N SER A 152 17.56 -4.15 -7.66
CA SER A 152 18.60 -3.53 -8.48
C SER A 152 18.12 -2.27 -9.20
N ASP A 153 19.07 -1.49 -9.76
CA ASP A 153 18.78 -0.28 -10.55
C ASP A 153 18.01 -0.56 -11.85
N GLU A 154 17.96 -1.81 -12.28
CA GLU A 154 17.22 -2.24 -13.48
C GLU A 154 15.74 -2.55 -13.18
N HIS A 155 15.30 -2.47 -11.93
CA HIS A 155 13.93 -2.78 -11.56
C HIS A 155 12.97 -1.74 -12.15
N TRP A 156 11.80 -2.18 -12.63
CA TRP A 156 10.80 -1.32 -13.28
C TRP A 156 10.28 -0.17 -12.39
N LEU A 157 10.35 -0.30 -11.07
CA LEU A 157 10.00 0.78 -10.14
C LEU A 157 10.92 2.00 -10.30
N CYS A 158 12.16 1.81 -10.73
CA CYS A 158 13.08 2.92 -10.99
C CYS A 158 12.56 3.83 -12.11
N ASP A 159 11.98 3.26 -13.16
CA ASP A 159 11.37 4.02 -14.26
C ASP A 159 10.04 4.63 -13.85
N LEU A 160 9.22 3.90 -13.09
CA LEU A 160 7.97 4.44 -12.54
C LEU A 160 8.22 5.70 -11.71
N ASN A 161 9.25 5.71 -10.87
CA ASN A 161 9.57 6.83 -10.00
C ASN A 161 10.08 8.08 -10.75
N LYS A 162 10.50 7.92 -12.00
CA LYS A 162 10.92 9.02 -12.89
C LYS A 162 9.78 9.57 -13.75
N ASP A 163 8.64 8.87 -13.83
CA ASP A 163 7.48 9.32 -14.62
C ASP A 163 6.87 10.57 -13.99
N SER A 164 6.59 11.59 -14.82
CA SER A 164 6.03 12.87 -14.38
C SER A 164 4.62 12.77 -13.76
N ARG A 165 3.89 11.68 -14.01
CA ARG A 165 2.57 11.40 -13.44
C ARG A 165 2.65 10.71 -12.08
N THR A 166 3.84 10.35 -11.65
CA THR A 166 4.10 9.66 -10.38
C THR A 166 4.62 10.64 -9.35
N PHE A 167 3.99 10.64 -8.18
CA PHE A 167 4.52 11.25 -6.98
C PHE A 167 5.28 10.18 -6.18
N HIS A 168 6.60 10.30 -6.13
CA HIS A 168 7.49 9.40 -5.40
C HIS A 168 7.96 10.04 -4.10
N PHE A 169 7.82 9.32 -2.99
CA PHE A 169 8.36 9.75 -1.70
C PHE A 169 8.99 8.59 -0.95
N ILE A 170 9.86 8.93 -0.01
CA ILE A 170 10.56 7.97 0.85
C ILE A 170 10.15 8.22 2.30
N SER A 171 9.80 7.15 3.00
CA SER A 171 9.51 7.15 4.43
C SER A 171 10.42 6.17 5.17
N THR A 172 10.71 6.47 6.43
CA THR A 172 11.54 5.63 7.27
C THR A 172 10.84 5.31 8.59
N TYR A 173 11.43 4.42 9.40
CA TYR A 173 10.94 4.13 10.74
C TYR A 173 10.79 5.38 11.60
N LYS A 174 11.57 6.45 11.34
CA LYS A 174 11.48 7.74 12.05
C LYS A 174 10.17 8.49 11.78
N ASP A 175 9.46 8.12 10.72
CA ASP A 175 8.15 8.69 10.39
C ASP A 175 7.00 8.02 11.16
N ASN A 176 7.31 6.98 11.93
CA ASN A 176 6.35 6.26 12.75
C ASN A 176 6.56 6.56 14.25
N PRO A 177 5.83 7.53 14.82
CA PRO A 177 5.99 7.91 16.23
C PRO A 177 5.45 6.85 17.22
N PHE A 178 4.76 5.83 16.72
CA PHE A 178 4.15 4.75 17.52
C PHE A 178 5.04 3.51 17.62
N LEU A 179 6.23 3.55 17.03
CA LEU A 179 7.12 2.41 17.00
C LEU A 179 7.78 2.19 18.37
N GLU A 180 7.79 0.95 18.82
CA GLU A 180 8.42 0.55 20.07
C GLU A 180 9.94 0.75 20.03
N GLN A 181 10.52 1.21 21.14
CA GLN A 181 11.96 1.48 21.23
C GLN A 181 12.83 0.26 20.90
N THR A 182 12.40 -0.93 21.32
CA THR A 182 13.11 -2.19 21.01
C THR A 182 13.24 -2.44 19.51
N ILE A 183 12.21 -2.09 18.75
CA ILE A 183 12.23 -2.22 17.27
C ILE A 183 13.15 -1.16 16.66
N ILE A 184 13.12 0.07 17.18
CA ILE A 184 14.02 1.14 16.75
C ILE A 184 15.48 0.71 16.97
N ASP A 185 15.80 0.19 18.15
CA ASP A 185 17.15 -0.25 18.51
C ASP A 185 17.64 -1.37 17.58
N GLU A 186 16.78 -2.33 17.22
CA GLU A 186 17.11 -3.37 16.26
C GLU A 186 17.38 -2.83 14.86
N ILE A 187 16.57 -1.91 14.37
CA ILE A 187 16.78 -1.27 13.07
C ILE A 187 18.11 -0.49 13.08
N GLU A 188 18.37 0.31 14.12
CA GLU A 188 19.56 1.12 14.23
C GLU A 188 20.83 0.26 14.40
N SER A 189 20.72 -0.90 15.02
CA SER A 189 21.84 -1.86 15.13
C SER A 189 22.37 -2.33 13.77
N LEU A 190 21.52 -2.32 12.73
CA LEU A 190 21.91 -2.70 11.37
C LEU A 190 23.00 -1.78 10.80
N GLN A 191 23.08 -0.53 11.25
CA GLN A 191 24.08 0.44 10.80
C GLN A 191 25.50 -0.11 10.94
N HIS A 192 25.75 -0.90 11.98
CA HIS A 192 27.04 -1.49 12.29
C HIS A 192 27.17 -2.95 11.92
N LYS A 193 26.04 -3.67 11.81
CA LYS A 193 26.02 -5.12 11.53
C LYS A 193 25.91 -5.46 10.05
N ASN A 194 25.08 -4.73 9.30
CA ASN A 194 24.81 -5.02 7.90
C ASN A 194 24.42 -3.75 7.13
N LYS A 195 25.38 -3.22 6.40
CA LYS A 195 25.22 -1.95 5.69
C LYS A 195 24.11 -1.99 4.62
N VAL A 196 23.93 -3.12 3.93
CA VAL A 196 22.89 -3.27 2.91
C VAL A 196 21.51 -3.26 3.55
N LEU A 197 21.30 -4.04 4.60
CA LEU A 197 20.03 -4.06 5.34
C LEU A 197 19.74 -2.70 6.00
N TRP A 198 20.77 -2.01 6.50
CA TRP A 198 20.61 -0.64 7.00
C TRP A 198 20.13 0.31 5.91
N THR A 199 20.70 0.24 4.71
CA THR A 199 20.29 1.08 3.58
C THR A 199 18.83 0.88 3.25
N VAL A 200 18.37 -0.38 3.16
CA VAL A 200 16.98 -0.70 2.82
C VAL A 200 16.02 -0.45 3.98
N TYR A 201 16.29 -1.01 5.15
CA TYR A 201 15.33 -1.02 6.27
C TYR A 201 15.48 0.14 7.23
N GLY A 202 16.64 0.78 7.29
CA GLY A 202 16.89 1.98 8.09
C GLY A 202 16.64 3.26 7.31
N LEU A 203 17.30 3.39 6.17
CA LEU A 203 17.28 4.62 5.37
C LEU A 203 16.15 4.64 4.31
N GLY A 204 15.53 3.51 4.01
CA GLY A 204 14.52 3.41 2.96
C GLY A 204 15.08 3.62 1.55
N LEU A 205 16.38 3.46 1.39
CA LEU A 205 17.08 3.64 0.13
C LEU A 205 17.31 2.31 -0.57
N GLN A 206 17.43 2.39 -1.88
CA GLN A 206 17.63 1.23 -2.72
C GLN A 206 18.98 0.56 -2.46
N ALA A 207 18.94 -0.73 -2.22
CA ALA A 207 20.12 -1.60 -2.20
C ALA A 207 19.68 -3.04 -2.49
N MET A 208 20.59 -3.82 -3.05
CA MET A 208 20.37 -5.24 -3.30
C MET A 208 21.17 -6.04 -2.27
N ALA A 209 20.47 -6.94 -1.58
CA ALA A 209 21.09 -7.87 -0.63
C ALA A 209 21.67 -9.10 -1.32
#